data_6769a2429b52cb3f27119f95a02a7d40
#
_entry.id   6769a2429b52cb3f27119f95a02a7d40
#
_cell.length_a   1.000
_cell.length_b   1.000
_cell.length_c   1.000
_cell.angle_alpha   90.00
_cell.angle_beta   90.00
_cell.angle_gamma   90.00
#
_symmetry.space_group_name_H-M   'P 1'
#
loop_
_entity.id
_entity.type
_entity.pdbx_description
1 polymer ?
#
loop_
_entity_poly.entity_id
_entity_poly.type
_entity_poly.pdbx_seq_one_letter_code
_entity_poly.pdbx_strand_id
1 'polypeptide(L)'
;MANTTKLALEASLKELLRTKPIDRITINDLTEHCGISRMTFYYHFKDIYDLVEWACVEDGKRALQGKKTYDTWLEGIAQIFEAVLENKPFIMNVYHAVAHEKVEQYLYKLTYELIVNVVEEKCKGITIADGDKRFIADFYKYSFVGIMLDWIKQGMKEDYEEIARMIAITLHGGIANSIRN
;
A
#
# COMPACT_ATOMS: atom_id res chain seq x y z
N MET A 1 1.08 19.04 15.66
CA MET A 1 -0.16 18.63 16.35
C MET A 1 -1.11 17.82 15.45
N ALA A 2 -1.49 18.26 14.26
CA ALA A 2 -2.43 17.51 13.39
C ALA A 2 -2.00 16.08 13.04
N ASN A 3 -0.72 15.84 12.79
CA ASN A 3 -0.20 14.51 12.44
C ASN A 3 -0.17 13.54 13.64
N THR A 4 0.10 14.04 14.84
CA THR A 4 0.12 13.23 16.07
C THR A 4 -1.25 12.62 16.37
N THR A 5 -2.33 13.39 16.19
CA THR A 5 -3.71 12.92 16.38
C THR A 5 -4.08 11.84 15.34
N LYS A 6 -3.71 12.03 14.08
CA LYS A 6 -3.93 11.02 13.04
C LYS A 6 -3.23 9.70 13.34
N LEU A 7 -1.96 9.76 13.78
CA LEU A 7 -1.18 8.59 14.17
C LEU A 7 -1.79 7.88 15.40
N ALA A 8 -2.29 8.64 16.39
CA ALA A 8 -2.97 8.07 17.55
C ALA A 8 -4.27 7.35 17.14
N LEU A 9 -5.05 7.92 16.23
CA LEU A 9 -6.25 7.29 15.67
C LEU A 9 -5.93 6.04 14.86
N GLU A 10 -4.86 6.05 14.05
CA GLU A 10 -4.36 4.87 13.34
C GLU A 10 -3.99 3.74 14.30
N ALA A 11 -3.19 4.04 15.30
CA ALA A 11 -2.78 3.05 16.31
C ALA A 11 -3.99 2.46 17.05
N SER A 12 -4.95 3.31 17.42
CA SER A 12 -6.20 2.90 18.04
C SER A 12 -7.03 1.99 17.15
N LEU A 13 -7.17 2.34 15.86
CA LEU A 13 -7.87 1.51 14.88
C LEU A 13 -7.22 0.14 14.74
N LYS A 14 -5.91 0.08 14.58
CA LYS A 14 -5.15 -1.17 14.45
C LYS A 14 -5.30 -2.07 15.68
N GLU A 15 -5.28 -1.49 16.87
CA GLU A 15 -5.46 -2.26 18.11
C GLU A 15 -6.90 -2.80 18.25
N LEU A 16 -7.91 -1.99 17.96
CA LEU A 16 -9.30 -2.43 17.99
C LEU A 16 -9.58 -3.54 16.96
N LEU A 17 -8.97 -3.47 15.78
CA LEU A 17 -9.11 -4.49 14.73
C LEU A 17 -8.47 -5.85 15.08
N ARG A 18 -7.65 -5.92 16.12
CA ARG A 18 -7.17 -7.22 16.66
C ARG A 18 -8.25 -7.98 17.40
N THR A 19 -9.26 -7.29 17.90
CA THR A 19 -10.28 -7.86 18.78
C THR A 19 -11.68 -7.91 18.17
N LYS A 20 -11.99 -7.05 17.21
CA LYS A 20 -13.30 -6.99 16.57
C LYS A 20 -13.21 -6.56 15.09
N PRO A 21 -14.14 -7.01 14.24
CA PRO A 21 -14.16 -6.62 12.83
C PRO A 21 -14.51 -5.14 12.66
N ILE A 22 -14.10 -4.56 11.53
CA ILE A 22 -14.19 -3.12 11.26
C ILE A 22 -15.64 -2.59 11.28
N ASP A 23 -16.59 -3.38 10.82
CA ASP A 23 -18.02 -3.05 10.79
C ASP A 23 -18.65 -2.94 12.19
N ARG A 24 -17.97 -3.44 13.21
CA ARG A 24 -18.35 -3.30 14.63
C ARG A 24 -17.57 -2.23 15.37
N ILE A 25 -16.62 -1.56 14.72
CA ILE A 25 -15.88 -0.44 15.32
C ILE A 25 -16.66 0.84 15.06
N THR A 26 -16.93 1.59 16.11
CA THR A 26 -17.59 2.89 16.03
C THR A 26 -16.59 4.02 16.23
N ILE A 27 -16.96 5.23 15.81
CA ILE A 27 -16.16 6.43 16.08
C ILE A 27 -16.02 6.66 17.60
N ASN A 28 -17.04 6.31 18.39
CA ASN A 28 -16.95 6.36 19.84
C ASN A 28 -15.85 5.43 20.38
N ASP A 29 -15.80 4.18 19.91
CA ASP A 29 -14.74 3.24 20.33
C ASP A 29 -13.35 3.83 20.07
N LEU A 30 -13.14 4.42 18.88
CA LEU A 30 -11.86 5.04 18.51
C LEU A 30 -11.53 6.24 19.39
N THR A 31 -12.49 7.14 19.58
CA THR A 31 -12.27 8.39 20.32
C THR A 31 -12.09 8.16 21.81
N GLU A 32 -12.81 7.21 22.40
CA GLU A 32 -12.62 6.78 23.78
C GLU A 32 -11.24 6.12 23.97
N HIS A 33 -10.84 5.23 23.04
CA HIS A 33 -9.53 4.57 23.09
C HIS A 33 -8.36 5.56 22.95
N CYS A 34 -8.54 6.60 22.11
CA CYS A 34 -7.53 7.66 21.93
C CYS A 34 -7.56 8.76 23.01
N GLY A 35 -8.63 8.86 23.80
CA GLY A 35 -8.83 9.97 24.73
C GLY A 35 -9.10 11.32 24.04
N ILE A 36 -9.77 11.33 22.86
CA ILE A 36 -10.11 12.54 22.12
C ILE A 36 -11.62 12.69 21.94
N SER A 37 -12.07 13.88 21.53
CA SER A 37 -13.49 14.12 21.25
C SER A 37 -13.88 13.62 19.84
N ARG A 38 -15.18 13.32 19.64
CA ARG A 38 -15.74 13.04 18.30
C ARG A 38 -15.53 14.21 17.33
N MET A 39 -15.60 15.45 17.82
CA MET A 39 -15.34 16.63 17.01
C MET A 39 -13.90 16.63 16.49
N THR A 40 -12.92 16.22 17.31
CA THR A 40 -11.52 16.05 16.92
C THR A 40 -11.37 14.99 15.84
N PHE A 41 -12.10 13.87 15.95
CA PHE A 41 -12.12 12.85 14.88
C PHE A 41 -12.60 13.46 13.56
N TYR A 42 -13.78 14.10 13.54
CA TYR A 42 -14.37 14.68 12.34
C TYR A 42 -13.59 15.85 11.74
N TYR A 43 -12.73 16.48 12.52
CA TYR A 43 -11.78 17.48 12.01
C TYR A 43 -10.72 16.84 11.09
N HIS A 44 -10.37 15.57 11.32
CA HIS A 44 -9.32 14.86 10.60
C HIS A 44 -9.84 13.88 9.55
N PHE A 45 -10.96 13.23 9.78
CA PHE A 45 -11.49 12.14 8.97
C PHE A 45 -13.01 12.24 8.86
N LYS A 46 -13.51 11.98 7.67
CA LYS A 46 -14.94 11.96 7.37
C LYS A 46 -15.66 10.78 8.06
N ASP A 47 -15.04 9.61 8.02
CA ASP A 47 -15.52 8.36 8.59
C ASP A 47 -14.36 7.41 8.89
N ILE A 48 -14.67 6.21 9.39
CA ILE A 48 -13.66 5.19 9.73
C ILE A 48 -12.92 4.72 8.47
N TYR A 49 -13.58 4.65 7.33
CA TYR A 49 -12.96 4.20 6.08
C TYR A 49 -11.97 5.22 5.52
N ASP A 50 -12.22 6.51 5.72
CA ASP A 50 -11.26 7.58 5.43
C ASP A 50 -9.99 7.46 6.30
N LEU A 51 -10.16 7.10 7.58
CA LEU A 51 -9.03 6.77 8.46
C LEU A 51 -8.29 5.51 7.99
N VAL A 52 -8.99 4.46 7.54
CA VAL A 52 -8.38 3.24 6.97
C VAL A 52 -7.55 3.59 5.74
N GLU A 53 -8.11 4.35 4.82
CA GLU A 53 -7.40 4.78 3.60
C GLU A 53 -6.13 5.55 3.96
N TRP A 54 -6.24 6.49 4.88
CA TRP A 54 -5.08 7.25 5.35
C TRP A 54 -4.02 6.35 6.02
N ALA A 55 -4.43 5.38 6.86
CA ALA A 55 -3.53 4.45 7.51
C ALA A 55 -2.76 3.57 6.50
N CYS A 56 -3.47 3.03 5.49
CA CYS A 56 -2.84 2.26 4.41
C CYS A 56 -1.80 3.12 3.65
N VAL A 57 -2.13 4.39 3.34
CA VAL A 57 -1.22 5.34 2.67
C VAL A 57 0.04 5.56 3.49
N GLU A 58 -0.10 5.80 4.77
CA GLU A 58 1.05 6.08 5.64
C GLU A 58 1.91 4.83 5.87
N ASP A 59 1.31 3.64 6.03
CA ASP A 59 2.05 2.38 6.11
C ASP A 59 2.89 2.14 4.85
N GLY A 60 2.29 2.30 3.68
CA GLY A 60 3.01 2.13 2.43
C GLY A 60 4.12 3.16 2.22
N LYS A 61 3.91 4.42 2.60
CA LYS A 61 4.96 5.44 2.56
C LYS A 61 6.12 5.09 3.49
N ARG A 62 5.81 4.60 4.70
CA ARG A 62 6.83 4.13 5.65
C ARG A 62 7.61 2.95 5.09
N ALA A 63 6.94 1.96 4.52
CA ALA A 63 7.57 0.80 3.90
C ALA A 63 8.51 1.18 2.75
N LEU A 64 8.13 2.17 1.93
CA LEU A 64 8.91 2.61 0.76
C LEU A 64 9.95 3.70 1.07
N GLN A 65 10.17 4.05 2.33
CA GLN A 65 11.11 5.13 2.68
C GLN A 65 12.53 4.77 2.22
N GLY A 66 13.10 5.58 1.31
CA GLY A 66 14.44 5.38 0.76
C GLY A 66 14.57 4.30 -0.33
N LYS A 67 13.49 3.67 -0.78
CA LYS A 67 13.49 2.55 -1.73
C LYS A 67 12.68 2.84 -3.01
N LYS A 68 12.88 4.00 -3.61
CA LYS A 68 12.09 4.49 -4.76
C LYS A 68 12.90 4.67 -6.05
N THR A 69 14.15 4.18 -6.07
CA THR A 69 15.04 4.26 -7.24
C THR A 69 15.04 2.96 -8.01
N TYR A 70 15.55 2.97 -9.24
CA TYR A 70 15.71 1.76 -10.04
C TYR A 70 16.54 0.68 -9.33
N ASP A 71 17.58 1.07 -8.62
CA ASP A 71 18.47 0.12 -7.94
C ASP A 71 17.84 -0.46 -6.65
N THR A 72 16.85 0.22 -6.07
CA THR A 72 16.23 -0.16 -4.79
C THR A 72 14.78 -0.62 -4.90
N TRP A 73 14.16 -0.58 -6.09
CA TRP A 73 12.74 -0.88 -6.25
C TRP A 73 12.35 -2.32 -5.89
N LEU A 74 13.25 -3.28 -6.13
CA LEU A 74 13.04 -4.68 -5.76
C LEU A 74 13.00 -4.87 -4.24
N GLU A 75 13.90 -4.17 -3.53
CA GLU A 75 13.87 -4.13 -2.07
C GLU A 75 12.59 -3.43 -1.58
N GLY A 76 12.15 -2.38 -2.30
CA GLY A 76 10.88 -1.70 -2.03
C GLY A 76 9.67 -2.63 -2.17
N ILE A 77 9.65 -3.52 -3.16
CA ILE A 77 8.61 -4.54 -3.32
C ILE A 77 8.59 -5.49 -2.12
N ALA A 78 9.73 -6.05 -1.72
CA ALA A 78 9.81 -6.94 -0.57
C ALA A 78 9.32 -6.23 0.72
N GLN A 79 9.70 -4.98 0.92
CA GLN A 79 9.26 -4.18 2.06
C GLN A 79 7.76 -3.89 2.08
N ILE A 80 7.10 -3.78 0.91
CA ILE A 80 5.64 -3.65 0.85
C ILE A 80 5.00 -4.96 1.33
N PHE A 81 5.48 -6.12 0.87
CA PHE A 81 4.97 -7.41 1.34
C PHE A 81 5.17 -7.59 2.85
N GLU A 82 6.36 -7.26 3.36
CA GLU A 82 6.68 -7.30 4.79
C GLU A 82 5.73 -6.41 5.60
N ALA A 83 5.54 -5.14 5.20
CA ALA A 83 4.64 -4.22 5.87
C ALA A 83 3.17 -4.68 5.86
N VAL A 84 2.73 -5.31 4.76
CA VAL A 84 1.39 -5.92 4.67
C VAL A 84 1.28 -7.10 5.65
N LEU A 85 2.30 -7.94 5.74
CA LEU A 85 2.32 -9.10 6.65
C LEU A 85 2.36 -8.67 8.12
N GLU A 86 3.17 -7.69 8.48
CA GLU A 86 3.22 -7.14 9.84
C GLU A 86 1.87 -6.57 10.30
N ASN A 87 1.11 -6.02 9.36
CA ASN A 87 -0.23 -5.49 9.61
C ASN A 87 -1.36 -6.49 9.26
N LYS A 88 -1.06 -7.80 9.19
CA LYS A 88 -2.01 -8.83 8.75
C LYS A 88 -3.41 -8.74 9.39
N PRO A 89 -3.59 -8.59 10.71
CA PRO A 89 -4.93 -8.48 11.30
C PRO A 89 -5.71 -7.28 10.75
N PHE A 90 -5.05 -6.13 10.56
CA PHE A 90 -5.63 -4.93 9.96
C PHE A 90 -6.01 -5.18 8.50
N ILE A 91 -5.06 -5.66 7.69
CA ILE A 91 -5.25 -5.90 6.25
C ILE A 91 -6.36 -6.92 6.00
N MET A 92 -6.38 -8.05 6.73
CA MET A 92 -7.41 -9.08 6.58
C MET A 92 -8.80 -8.56 6.96
N ASN A 93 -8.92 -7.78 8.04
CA ASN A 93 -10.18 -7.15 8.42
C ASN A 93 -10.71 -6.20 7.33
N VAL A 94 -9.83 -5.36 6.79
CA VAL A 94 -10.21 -4.39 5.75
C VAL A 94 -10.52 -5.09 4.42
N TYR A 95 -9.74 -6.12 4.06
CA TYR A 95 -9.95 -6.91 2.84
C TYR A 95 -11.28 -7.65 2.83
N HIS A 96 -11.72 -8.19 3.97
CA HIS A 96 -13.01 -8.89 4.08
C HIS A 96 -14.21 -7.96 4.31
N ALA A 97 -13.98 -6.69 4.60
CA ALA A 97 -15.04 -5.71 4.72
C ALA A 97 -15.47 -5.17 3.33
N VAL A 98 -16.59 -4.46 3.31
CA VAL A 98 -17.12 -3.77 2.09
C VAL A 98 -16.10 -2.79 1.47
N ALA A 99 -15.05 -2.47 2.20
CA ALA A 99 -14.02 -1.50 1.80
C ALA A 99 -12.83 -2.10 1.01
N HIS A 100 -12.86 -3.38 0.62
CA HIS A 100 -11.74 -4.02 -0.10
C HIS A 100 -11.33 -3.26 -1.37
N GLU A 101 -12.28 -2.68 -2.10
CA GLU A 101 -12.02 -1.84 -3.28
C GLU A 101 -11.14 -0.62 -2.97
N LYS A 102 -11.26 -0.05 -1.77
CA LYS A 102 -10.42 1.07 -1.34
C LYS A 102 -8.98 0.64 -1.10
N VAL A 103 -8.77 -0.54 -0.52
CA VAL A 103 -7.42 -1.13 -0.36
C VAL A 103 -6.79 -1.39 -1.71
N GLU A 104 -7.54 -1.95 -2.64
CA GLU A 104 -7.09 -2.20 -4.01
C GLU A 104 -6.70 -0.90 -4.73
N GLN A 105 -7.57 0.11 -4.72
CA GLN A 105 -7.28 1.43 -5.31
C GLN A 105 -6.03 2.06 -4.69
N TYR A 106 -5.87 1.90 -3.39
CA TYR A 106 -4.71 2.40 -2.70
C TYR A 106 -3.42 1.67 -3.12
N LEU A 107 -3.44 0.33 -3.18
CA LEU A 107 -2.30 -0.45 -3.67
C LEU A 107 -1.92 -0.05 -5.10
N TYR A 108 -2.90 0.17 -5.98
CA TYR A 108 -2.66 0.67 -7.32
C TYR A 108 -1.96 2.03 -7.32
N LYS A 109 -2.42 2.97 -6.49
CA LYS A 109 -1.81 4.30 -6.40
C LYS A 109 -0.38 4.25 -5.90
N LEU A 110 -0.14 3.54 -4.79
CA LEU A 110 1.20 3.40 -4.21
C LEU A 110 2.18 2.74 -5.18
N THR A 111 1.75 1.63 -5.80
CA THR A 111 2.59 0.90 -6.75
C THR A 111 2.86 1.73 -8.00
N TYR A 112 1.87 2.45 -8.50
CA TYR A 112 2.04 3.32 -9.67
C TYR A 112 3.09 4.41 -9.41
N GLU A 113 3.02 5.10 -8.27
CA GLU A 113 4.01 6.12 -7.89
C GLU A 113 5.44 5.54 -7.82
N LEU A 114 5.59 4.32 -7.29
CA LEU A 114 6.87 3.63 -7.26
C LEU A 114 7.39 3.32 -8.68
N ILE A 115 6.56 2.70 -9.50
CA ILE A 115 6.95 2.25 -10.84
C ILE A 115 7.23 3.43 -11.77
N VAL A 116 6.43 4.50 -11.73
CA VAL A 116 6.66 5.71 -12.54
C VAL A 116 8.06 6.28 -12.28
N ASN A 117 8.46 6.42 -11.02
CA ASN A 117 9.78 6.92 -10.66
C ASN A 117 10.90 6.03 -11.25
N VAL A 118 10.73 4.71 -11.19
CA VAL A 118 11.68 3.74 -11.76
C VAL A 118 11.75 3.85 -13.27
N VAL A 119 10.60 3.98 -13.96
CA VAL A 119 10.53 4.14 -15.42
C VAL A 119 11.15 5.46 -15.84
N GLU A 120 10.84 6.57 -15.16
CA GLU A 120 11.42 7.88 -15.46
C GLU A 120 12.94 7.89 -15.27
N GLU A 121 13.45 7.24 -14.22
CA GLU A 121 14.88 7.13 -14.00
C GLU A 121 15.58 6.36 -15.14
N LYS A 122 14.98 5.25 -15.59
CA LYS A 122 15.50 4.46 -16.72
C LYS A 122 15.38 5.16 -18.06
N CYS A 123 14.40 6.04 -18.23
CA CYS A 123 14.21 6.81 -19.45
C CYS A 123 15.15 8.04 -19.56
N LYS A 124 15.96 8.34 -18.54
CA LYS A 124 16.92 9.46 -18.61
C LYS A 124 17.86 9.27 -19.77
N GLY A 125 17.83 10.21 -20.72
CA GLY A 125 18.65 10.18 -21.93
C GLY A 125 18.10 9.31 -23.06
N ILE A 126 16.90 8.75 -22.95
CA ILE A 126 16.21 7.97 -23.97
C ILE A 126 14.92 8.69 -24.34
N THR A 127 14.67 8.87 -25.64
CA THR A 127 13.40 9.43 -26.11
C THR A 127 12.36 8.31 -26.18
N ILE A 128 11.34 8.40 -25.34
CA ILE A 128 10.20 7.48 -25.29
C ILE A 128 8.91 8.30 -25.16
N ALA A 129 7.85 7.88 -25.83
CA ALA A 129 6.57 8.57 -25.76
C ALA A 129 5.95 8.47 -24.35
N ASP A 130 5.28 9.52 -23.88
CA ASP A 130 4.65 9.51 -22.55
C ASP A 130 3.54 8.45 -22.45
N GLY A 131 2.91 8.08 -23.57
CA GLY A 131 1.94 6.98 -23.64
C GLY A 131 2.57 5.63 -23.30
N ASP A 132 3.77 5.37 -23.83
CA ASP A 132 4.50 4.12 -23.59
C ASP A 132 5.00 4.04 -22.15
N LYS A 133 5.51 5.14 -21.59
CA LYS A 133 5.88 5.20 -20.17
C LYS A 133 4.70 4.86 -19.25
N ARG A 134 3.54 5.44 -19.54
CA ARG A 134 2.31 5.15 -18.79
C ARG A 134 1.88 3.70 -18.90
N PHE A 135 1.90 3.15 -20.12
CA PHE A 135 1.56 1.75 -20.36
C PHE A 135 2.48 0.80 -19.58
N ILE A 136 3.80 1.05 -19.61
CA ILE A 136 4.78 0.26 -18.87
C ILE A 136 4.47 0.33 -17.37
N ALA A 137 4.25 1.54 -16.83
CA ALA A 137 3.95 1.72 -15.41
C ALA A 137 2.63 1.02 -15.00
N ASP A 138 1.60 1.10 -15.84
CA ASP A 138 0.32 0.43 -15.62
C ASP A 138 0.45 -1.09 -15.65
N PHE A 139 1.18 -1.64 -16.62
CA PHE A 139 1.41 -3.08 -16.75
C PHE A 139 2.06 -3.67 -15.50
N TYR A 140 3.14 -3.05 -15.02
CA TYR A 140 3.83 -3.52 -13.82
C TYR A 140 3.02 -3.29 -12.55
N LYS A 141 2.28 -2.19 -12.47
CA LYS A 141 1.35 -1.91 -11.37
C LYS A 141 0.29 -3.02 -11.25
N TYR A 142 -0.39 -3.36 -12.35
CA TYR A 142 -1.44 -4.38 -12.33
C TYR A 142 -0.89 -5.77 -12.01
N SER A 143 0.28 -6.12 -12.55
CA SER A 143 0.93 -7.38 -12.25
C SER A 143 1.29 -7.51 -10.77
N PHE A 144 1.90 -6.48 -10.19
CA PHE A 144 2.31 -6.48 -8.79
C PHE A 144 1.10 -6.51 -7.85
N VAL A 145 0.12 -5.62 -8.08
CA VAL A 145 -1.06 -5.54 -7.21
C VAL A 145 -1.90 -6.81 -7.32
N GLY A 146 -2.04 -7.40 -8.50
CA GLY A 146 -2.74 -8.67 -8.68
C GLY A 146 -2.12 -9.80 -7.85
N ILE A 147 -0.79 -9.94 -7.88
CA ILE A 147 -0.06 -10.95 -7.07
C ILE A 147 -0.25 -10.67 -5.56
N MET A 148 -0.13 -9.41 -5.15
CA MET A 148 -0.33 -9.01 -3.75
C MET A 148 -1.74 -9.33 -3.26
N LEU A 149 -2.76 -9.00 -4.04
CA LEU A 149 -4.16 -9.26 -3.69
C LEU A 149 -4.47 -10.77 -3.62
N ASP A 150 -3.92 -11.57 -4.53
CA ASP A 150 -4.05 -13.02 -4.47
C ASP A 150 -3.39 -13.60 -3.22
N TRP A 151 -2.20 -13.13 -2.86
CA TRP A 151 -1.52 -13.52 -1.63
C TRP A 151 -2.31 -13.15 -0.38
N ILE A 152 -2.88 -11.93 -0.31
CA ILE A 152 -3.77 -11.50 0.78
C ILE A 152 -5.00 -12.42 0.84
N LYS A 153 -5.66 -12.67 -0.29
CA LYS A 153 -6.84 -13.52 -0.41
C LYS A 153 -6.60 -14.93 0.11
N GLN A 154 -5.41 -15.47 -0.11
CA GLN A 154 -4.99 -16.80 0.39
C GLN A 154 -4.56 -16.78 1.87
N GLY A 155 -4.70 -15.64 2.54
CA GLY A 155 -4.40 -15.45 3.96
C GLY A 155 -2.91 -15.27 4.24
N MET A 156 -2.13 -14.80 3.25
CA MET A 156 -0.69 -14.51 3.40
C MET A 156 0.09 -15.73 3.92
N LYS A 157 -0.17 -16.92 3.32
CA LYS A 157 0.43 -18.19 3.77
C LYS A 157 1.74 -18.50 3.07
N GLU A 158 1.88 -18.05 1.83
CA GLU A 158 3.10 -18.27 1.05
C GLU A 158 4.21 -17.32 1.55
N ASP A 159 5.45 -17.78 1.39
CA ASP A 159 6.62 -16.97 1.72
C ASP A 159 6.72 -15.76 0.80
N TYR A 160 6.59 -14.59 1.38
CA TYR A 160 6.63 -13.33 0.63
C TYR A 160 8.01 -13.02 0.05
N GLU A 161 9.10 -13.50 0.66
CA GLU A 161 10.46 -13.32 0.14
C GLU A 161 10.62 -14.08 -1.18
N GLU A 162 10.05 -15.29 -1.28
CA GLU A 162 10.04 -16.07 -2.52
C GLU A 162 9.16 -15.40 -3.59
N ILE A 163 8.00 -14.87 -3.23
CA ILE A 163 7.14 -14.10 -4.15
C ILE A 163 7.90 -12.87 -4.67
N ALA A 164 8.50 -12.10 -3.77
CA ALA A 164 9.28 -10.91 -4.13
C ALA A 164 10.47 -11.27 -5.03
N ARG A 165 11.17 -12.38 -4.75
CA ARG A 165 12.25 -12.89 -5.56
C ARG A 165 11.78 -13.28 -6.97
N MET A 166 10.65 -13.96 -7.10
CA MET A 166 10.07 -14.33 -8.40
C MET A 166 9.62 -13.10 -9.20
N ILE A 167 9.01 -12.12 -8.55
CA ILE A 167 8.71 -10.83 -9.16
C ILE A 167 10.00 -10.18 -9.67
N ALA A 168 11.04 -10.17 -8.83
CA ALA A 168 12.35 -9.62 -9.17
C ALA A 168 12.94 -10.25 -10.45
N ILE A 169 12.98 -11.57 -10.52
CA ILE A 169 13.53 -12.31 -11.67
C ILE A 169 12.69 -12.04 -12.92
N THR A 170 11.36 -12.08 -12.80
CA THR A 170 10.45 -11.92 -13.94
C THR A 170 10.49 -10.51 -14.52
N LEU A 171 10.63 -9.50 -13.64
CA LEU A 171 10.61 -8.09 -14.03
C LEU A 171 12.04 -7.55 -14.31
N HIS A 172 13.09 -8.25 -13.82
CA HIS A 172 14.46 -7.81 -14.04
C HIS A 172 14.78 -7.79 -15.53
N GLY A 173 15.13 -6.64 -16.05
CA GLY A 173 15.34 -6.43 -17.48
C GLY A 173 14.08 -6.18 -18.29
N GLY A 174 12.88 -6.55 -17.81
CA GLY A 174 11.62 -6.32 -18.52
C GLY A 174 11.37 -4.83 -18.76
N ILE A 175 11.50 -3.99 -17.73
CA ILE A 175 11.39 -2.53 -17.87
C ILE A 175 12.44 -1.99 -18.84
N ALA A 176 13.71 -2.41 -18.70
CA ALA A 176 14.80 -1.97 -19.57
C ALA A 176 14.58 -2.40 -21.03
N ASN A 177 14.04 -3.60 -21.27
CA ASN A 177 13.73 -4.08 -22.63
C ASN A 177 12.52 -3.37 -23.22
N SER A 178 11.48 -3.08 -22.42
CA SER A 178 10.29 -2.36 -22.88
C SER A 178 10.58 -0.89 -23.24
N ILE A 179 11.66 -0.32 -22.72
CA ILE A 179 12.11 1.05 -23.05
C ILE A 179 12.97 1.10 -24.32
N ARG A 180 13.63 -0.02 -24.68
CA ARG A 180 14.57 -0.07 -25.82
C ARG A 180 13.93 -0.39 -27.17
N ASN A 181 12.72 -0.89 -27.19
CA ASN A 181 11.93 -1.22 -28.38
C ASN A 181 10.91 -0.13 -28.70
#